data_f896009dce507d215560fb6b883acce5
#
_entry.id   f896009dce507d215560fb6b883acce5
#
_cell.length_a   1.000
_cell.length_b   1.000
_cell.length_c   1.000
_cell.angle_alpha   90.00
_cell.angle_beta   90.00
_cell.angle_gamma   90.00
#
_symmetry.space_group_name_H-M   'P 1'
#
loop_
_entity.id
_entity.type
_entity.pdbx_description
1 polymer ?
#
loop_
_entity_poly.entity_id
_entity_poly.type
_entity_poly.pdbx_seq_one_letter_code
_entity_poly.pdbx_strand_id
1 'polypeptide(L)'
;MKLTILGTGNAAVTECYNTCFVISDENRHFLVDAGGGNRILKVLKDTGIEISDIHDIFVTHEHVDHILGIIWLIRIIGQRMNQGKYEGDLTIYCHEELAEKIQAIANMTIQQKVCKHMGERIHFDIVSTGDVRTILESLCG
;
A
#
# COMPACT_ATOMS: atom_id res chain seq x y z
N MET A 1 -15.85 -6.46 10.45
CA MET A 1 -14.70 -5.60 10.13
C MET A 1 -13.62 -5.80 11.19
N LYS A 2 -12.36 -5.85 10.76
CA LYS A 2 -11.24 -6.20 11.62
C LYS A 2 -10.12 -5.19 11.46
N LEU A 3 -9.51 -4.76 12.57
CA LEU A 3 -8.31 -3.91 12.57
C LEU A 3 -7.10 -4.77 12.93
N THR A 4 -6.10 -4.81 12.07
CA THR A 4 -4.84 -5.52 12.32
C THR A 4 -3.71 -4.50 12.41
N ILE A 5 -3.05 -4.41 13.56
CA ILE A 5 -1.90 -3.54 13.75
C ILE A 5 -0.65 -4.29 13.30
N LEU A 6 0.04 -3.74 12.29
CA LEU A 6 1.26 -4.34 11.73
C LEU A 6 2.51 -3.82 12.42
N GLY A 7 2.48 -2.57 12.88
CA GLY A 7 3.58 -1.97 13.59
C GLY A 7 3.13 -0.75 14.37
N THR A 8 3.84 -0.44 15.44
CA THR A 8 3.55 0.70 16.33
C THR A 8 4.77 1.59 16.56
N GLY A 9 5.90 1.28 15.90
CA GLY A 9 7.17 1.97 16.12
C GLY A 9 7.28 3.29 15.39
N ASN A 10 8.11 4.18 15.93
CA ASN A 10 8.49 5.42 15.24
C ASN A 10 9.59 5.15 14.21
N ALA A 11 10.06 6.20 13.53
CA ALA A 11 11.00 6.10 12.41
C ALA A 11 12.30 5.35 12.75
N ALA A 12 12.77 5.43 13.98
CA ALA A 12 14.07 4.87 14.38
C ALA A 12 13.97 3.52 15.12
N VAL A 13 12.79 2.91 15.13
CA VAL A 13 12.57 1.66 15.87
C VAL A 13 13.32 0.50 15.24
N THR A 14 13.87 -0.39 16.07
CA THR A 14 14.60 -1.57 15.62
C THR A 14 13.95 -2.90 16.04
N GLU A 15 13.12 -2.91 17.09
CA GLU A 15 12.54 -4.14 17.65
C GLU A 15 11.14 -4.44 17.13
N CYS A 16 10.40 -3.43 16.67
CA CYS A 16 9.10 -3.61 16.06
C CYS A 16 9.03 -2.83 14.76
N TYR A 17 7.99 -3.10 13.95
CA TYR A 17 7.85 -2.40 12.69
C TYR A 17 7.28 -0.98 12.89
N ASN A 18 7.50 -0.11 11.89
CA ASN A 18 6.97 1.27 11.89
C ASN A 18 5.43 1.26 11.91
N THR A 19 4.84 2.34 12.41
CA THR A 19 3.38 2.43 12.53
C THR A 19 2.67 2.24 11.20
N CYS A 20 1.89 1.19 11.11
CA CYS A 20 1.00 0.91 9.99
C CYS A 20 -0.04 -0.13 10.40
N PHE A 21 -1.16 -0.15 9.69
CA PHE A 21 -2.25 -1.07 10.06
C PHE A 21 -3.11 -1.41 8.85
N VAL A 22 -3.91 -2.45 8.98
CA VAL A 22 -4.86 -2.90 7.97
C VAL A 22 -6.25 -2.93 8.57
N ILE A 23 -7.22 -2.41 7.84
CA ILE A 23 -8.63 -2.59 8.12
C ILE A 23 -9.15 -3.61 7.11
N SER A 24 -9.76 -4.68 7.60
CA SER A 24 -10.24 -5.78 6.77
C SER A 24 -11.74 -5.95 6.90
N ASP A 25 -12.36 -6.28 5.77
CA ASP A 25 -13.74 -6.74 5.71
C ASP A 25 -13.74 -8.00 4.85
N GLU A 26 -13.87 -9.16 5.50
CA GLU A 26 -13.66 -10.47 4.88
C GLU A 26 -12.27 -10.57 4.24
N ASN A 27 -12.17 -10.81 2.94
CA ASN A 27 -10.89 -10.93 2.24
C ASN A 27 -10.44 -9.62 1.57
N ARG A 28 -11.11 -8.51 1.87
CA ARG A 28 -10.73 -7.20 1.36
C ARG A 28 -9.97 -6.44 2.42
N HIS A 29 -8.84 -5.88 2.05
CA HIS A 29 -7.93 -5.22 2.98
C HIS A 29 -7.62 -3.80 2.54
N PHE A 30 -7.73 -2.89 3.49
CA PHE A 30 -7.33 -1.49 3.33
C PHE A 30 -6.10 -1.25 4.20
N LEU A 31 -4.95 -1.01 3.55
CA LEU A 31 -3.69 -0.78 4.25
C LEU A 31 -3.49 0.72 4.48
N VAL A 32 -3.09 1.10 5.69
CA VAL A 32 -2.72 2.48 6.02
C VAL A 32 -1.24 2.50 6.35
N ASP A 33 -0.46 3.14 5.49
CA ASP A 33 0.99 3.15 5.50
C ASP A 33 1.60 1.75 5.38
N ALA A 34 2.89 1.66 5.14
CA ALA A 34 3.55 0.37 4.96
C ALA A 34 4.95 0.32 5.59
N GLY A 35 5.29 1.32 6.39
CA GLY A 35 6.57 1.37 7.06
C GLY A 35 7.73 1.71 6.15
N GLY A 36 8.93 1.56 6.67
CA GLY A 36 10.15 2.06 6.05
C GLY A 36 10.94 1.09 5.20
N GLY A 37 10.43 -0.09 4.91
CA GLY A 37 11.20 -1.03 4.10
C GLY A 37 10.48 -2.31 3.73
N ASN A 38 11.25 -3.32 3.31
CA ASN A 38 10.71 -4.57 2.79
C ASN A 38 10.15 -5.51 3.88
N ARG A 39 10.37 -5.21 5.14
CA ARG A 39 9.83 -6.01 6.23
C ARG A 39 8.30 -6.05 6.22
N ILE A 40 7.65 -5.08 5.56
CA ILE A 40 6.21 -5.11 5.38
C ILE A 40 5.74 -6.43 4.78
N LEU A 41 6.52 -7.02 3.87
CA LEU A 41 6.16 -8.27 3.22
C LEU A 41 6.09 -9.41 4.23
N LYS A 42 7.05 -9.47 5.17
CA LYS A 42 7.06 -10.47 6.23
C LYS A 42 5.94 -10.24 7.24
N VAL A 43 5.72 -9.00 7.64
CA VAL A 43 4.69 -8.65 8.62
C VAL A 43 3.30 -9.00 8.09
N LEU A 44 3.02 -8.74 6.83
CA LEU A 44 1.75 -9.13 6.21
C LEU A 44 1.60 -10.65 6.18
N LYS A 45 2.65 -11.36 5.81
CA LYS A 45 2.65 -12.83 5.81
C LYS A 45 2.40 -13.39 7.21
N ASP A 46 3.11 -12.88 8.21
CA ASP A 46 2.99 -13.36 9.59
C ASP A 46 1.60 -13.09 10.20
N THR A 47 0.92 -12.06 9.73
CA THR A 47 -0.44 -11.73 10.18
C THR A 47 -1.54 -12.37 9.34
N GLY A 48 -1.17 -13.17 8.33
CA GLY A 48 -2.12 -13.90 7.51
C GLY A 48 -2.82 -13.05 6.46
N ILE A 49 -2.29 -11.88 6.14
CA ILE A 49 -2.86 -10.99 5.13
C ILE A 49 -2.18 -11.25 3.80
N GLU A 50 -2.96 -11.66 2.80
CA GLU A 50 -2.47 -11.92 1.45
C GLU A 50 -2.33 -10.60 0.67
N ILE A 51 -1.15 -10.34 0.15
CA ILE A 51 -0.87 -9.11 -0.59
C ILE A 51 -1.80 -8.97 -1.80
N SER A 52 -2.13 -10.06 -2.46
CA SER A 52 -3.02 -10.03 -3.63
C SER A 52 -4.46 -9.60 -3.30
N ASP A 53 -4.81 -9.56 -2.02
CA ASP A 53 -6.13 -9.09 -1.55
C ASP A 53 -6.08 -7.63 -1.07
N ILE A 54 -4.94 -6.95 -1.20
CA ILE A 54 -4.81 -5.53 -0.89
C ILE A 54 -5.02 -4.73 -2.17
N HIS A 55 -6.14 -4.01 -2.25
CA HIS A 55 -6.49 -3.19 -3.41
C HIS A 55 -6.55 -1.71 -3.12
N ASP A 56 -6.45 -1.33 -1.85
CA ASP A 56 -6.55 0.06 -1.41
C ASP A 56 -5.47 0.34 -0.36
N ILE A 57 -4.70 1.39 -0.58
CA ILE A 57 -3.64 1.81 0.34
C ILE A 57 -3.75 3.31 0.55
N PHE A 58 -3.73 3.76 1.80
CA PHE A 58 -3.65 5.18 2.14
C PHE A 58 -2.26 5.49 2.69
N VAL A 59 -1.65 6.55 2.20
CA VAL A 59 -0.33 7.00 2.66
C VAL A 59 -0.47 8.35 3.35
N THR A 60 -0.11 8.39 4.63
CA THR A 60 -0.34 9.57 5.48
C THR A 60 0.78 10.59 5.41
N HIS A 61 2.03 10.15 5.24
CA HIS A 61 3.23 10.99 5.30
C HIS A 61 4.23 10.64 4.22
N GLU A 62 5.08 11.61 3.86
CA GLU A 62 6.19 11.41 2.92
C GLU A 62 7.49 10.92 3.59
N HIS A 63 7.49 10.73 4.91
CA HIS A 63 8.67 10.27 5.64
C HIS A 63 9.00 8.82 5.30
N VAL A 64 10.29 8.48 5.43
CA VAL A 64 10.82 7.15 5.11
C VAL A 64 10.05 6.02 5.81
N ASP A 65 9.64 6.24 7.07
CA ASP A 65 8.92 5.24 7.85
C ASP A 65 7.47 5.01 7.40
N HIS A 66 7.00 5.73 6.37
CA HIS A 66 5.64 5.58 5.84
C HIS A 66 5.60 5.20 4.36
N ILE A 67 6.64 5.49 3.57
CA ILE A 67 6.58 5.34 2.11
C ILE A 67 7.44 4.24 1.50
N LEU A 68 8.59 3.89 2.08
CA LEU A 68 9.45 2.90 1.43
C LEU A 68 8.80 1.51 1.36
N GLY A 69 7.99 1.15 2.35
CA GLY A 69 7.19 -0.06 2.27
C GLY A 69 6.20 -0.05 1.11
N ILE A 70 5.67 1.13 0.76
CA ILE A 70 4.77 1.30 -0.39
C ILE A 70 5.51 0.96 -1.68
N ILE A 71 6.76 1.38 -1.84
CA ILE A 71 7.57 1.07 -3.01
C ILE A 71 7.72 -0.44 -3.17
N TRP A 72 7.98 -1.16 -2.07
CA TRP A 72 8.06 -2.62 -2.08
C TRP A 72 6.75 -3.27 -2.48
N LEU A 73 5.61 -2.73 -2.02
CA LEU A 73 4.29 -3.24 -2.40
C LEU A 73 3.99 -3.00 -3.87
N ILE A 74 4.32 -1.83 -4.40
CA ILE A 74 4.19 -1.54 -5.84
C ILE A 74 4.98 -2.58 -6.65
N ARG A 75 6.21 -2.86 -6.23
CA ARG A 75 7.05 -3.83 -6.93
C ARG A 75 6.42 -5.22 -6.92
N ILE A 76 6.02 -5.70 -5.75
CA ILE A 76 5.47 -7.06 -5.61
C ILE A 76 4.11 -7.18 -6.32
N ILE A 77 3.23 -6.21 -6.13
CA ILE A 77 1.91 -6.22 -6.77
C ILE A 77 2.05 -6.15 -8.28
N GLY A 78 2.92 -5.28 -8.80
CA GLY A 78 3.16 -5.19 -10.24
C GLY A 78 3.75 -6.47 -10.81
N GLN A 79 4.64 -7.13 -10.09
CA GLN A 79 5.16 -8.45 -10.49
C GLN A 79 4.04 -9.49 -10.52
N ARG A 80 3.16 -9.50 -9.53
CA ARG A 80 2.02 -10.42 -9.50
C ARG A 80 1.01 -10.13 -10.61
N MET A 81 0.81 -8.87 -10.98
CA MET A 81 0.02 -8.52 -12.14
C MET A 81 0.59 -9.16 -13.41
N ASN A 82 1.91 -9.08 -13.60
CA ASN A 82 2.59 -9.69 -14.74
C ASN A 82 2.48 -11.22 -14.75
N GLN A 83 2.36 -11.82 -13.58
CA GLN A 83 2.25 -13.28 -13.41
C GLN A 83 0.81 -13.79 -13.46
N GLY A 84 -0.17 -12.89 -13.58
CA GLY A 84 -1.58 -13.28 -13.51
C GLY A 84 -2.04 -13.68 -12.10
N LYS A 85 -1.34 -13.25 -11.06
CA LYS A 85 -1.62 -13.60 -9.67
C LYS A 85 -2.27 -12.47 -8.87
N TYR A 86 -2.58 -11.36 -9.51
CA TYR A 86 -3.24 -10.22 -8.89
C TYR A 86 -4.38 -9.79 -9.79
N GLU A 87 -5.60 -9.91 -9.30
CA GLU A 87 -6.80 -9.53 -10.04
C GLU A 87 -7.21 -8.11 -9.71
N GLY A 88 -7.69 -7.36 -10.71
CA GLY A 88 -8.16 -6.00 -10.53
C GLY A 88 -7.04 -5.00 -10.41
N ASP A 89 -7.37 -3.86 -9.83
CA ASP A 89 -6.50 -2.70 -9.75
C ASP A 89 -6.10 -2.39 -8.32
N LEU A 90 -4.99 -1.66 -8.15
CA LEU A 90 -4.56 -1.12 -6.88
C LEU A 90 -4.78 0.40 -6.91
N THR A 91 -5.38 0.96 -5.87
CA THR A 91 -5.54 2.39 -5.70
C THR A 91 -4.77 2.87 -4.47
N ILE A 92 -3.92 3.87 -4.67
CA ILE A 92 -3.14 4.50 -3.60
C ILE A 92 -3.69 5.90 -3.38
N TYR A 93 -4.18 6.17 -2.18
CA TYR A 93 -4.77 7.44 -1.78
C TYR A 93 -3.73 8.27 -1.04
N CYS A 94 -3.45 9.46 -1.51
CA CYS A 94 -2.45 10.35 -0.90
C CYS A 94 -2.56 11.76 -1.46
N HIS A 95 -1.83 12.71 -0.86
CA HIS A 95 -1.69 14.05 -1.39
C HIS A 95 -0.92 14.05 -2.72
N GLU A 96 -1.14 15.08 -3.52
CA GLU A 96 -0.51 15.21 -4.84
C GLU A 96 1.02 15.16 -4.78
N GLU A 97 1.64 15.91 -3.87
CA GLU A 97 3.10 15.91 -3.73
C GLU A 97 3.64 14.53 -3.38
N LEU A 98 2.93 13.81 -2.53
CA LEU A 98 3.30 12.47 -2.12
C LEU A 98 3.20 11.49 -3.28
N ALA A 99 2.14 11.59 -4.08
CA ALA A 99 1.98 10.78 -5.28
C ALA A 99 3.15 10.97 -6.25
N GLU A 100 3.58 12.22 -6.45
CA GLU A 100 4.72 12.53 -7.31
C GLU A 100 6.01 11.89 -6.79
N LYS A 101 6.25 11.98 -5.47
CA LYS A 101 7.43 11.39 -4.85
C LYS A 101 7.44 9.87 -4.96
N ILE A 102 6.32 9.22 -4.67
CA ILE A 102 6.21 7.77 -4.76
C ILE A 102 6.48 7.31 -6.19
N GLN A 103 5.86 7.97 -7.17
CA GLN A 103 6.08 7.62 -8.58
C GLN A 103 7.53 7.85 -9.01
N ALA A 104 8.15 8.93 -8.56
CA ALA A 104 9.56 9.22 -8.87
C ALA A 104 10.47 8.14 -8.30
N ILE A 105 10.30 7.76 -7.03
CA ILE A 105 11.10 6.72 -6.40
C ILE A 105 10.89 5.38 -7.11
N ALA A 106 9.65 5.03 -7.42
CA ALA A 106 9.34 3.79 -8.13
C ALA A 106 10.00 3.77 -9.51
N ASN A 107 9.90 4.84 -10.26
CA ASN A 107 10.50 4.92 -11.60
C ASN A 107 12.03 4.85 -11.57
N MET A 108 12.67 5.34 -10.52
CA MET A 108 14.12 5.29 -10.37
C MET A 108 14.64 3.95 -9.89
N THR A 109 13.82 3.15 -9.21
CA THR A 109 14.28 1.96 -8.49
C THR A 109 13.66 0.65 -8.95
N ILE A 110 12.51 0.68 -9.61
CA ILE A 110 11.78 -0.52 -10.02
C ILE A 110 11.90 -0.69 -11.54
N GLN A 111 11.95 -1.96 -11.98
CA GLN A 111 12.04 -2.28 -13.40
C GLN A 111 10.84 -1.73 -14.17
N GLN A 112 11.09 -1.29 -15.40
CA GLN A 112 10.06 -0.68 -16.24
C GLN A 112 8.87 -1.61 -16.50
N LYS A 113 9.09 -2.91 -16.59
CA LYS A 113 8.01 -3.88 -16.79
C LYS A 113 7.01 -3.94 -15.63
N VAL A 114 7.38 -3.38 -14.48
CA VAL A 114 6.49 -3.21 -13.32
C VAL A 114 5.92 -1.80 -13.29
N CYS A 115 6.76 -0.80 -13.49
CA CYS A 115 6.36 0.61 -13.46
C CYS A 115 5.31 0.94 -14.52
N LYS A 116 5.25 0.19 -15.61
CA LYS A 116 4.25 0.39 -16.67
C LYS A 116 2.81 0.28 -16.15
N HIS A 117 2.59 -0.40 -15.02
CA HIS A 117 1.25 -0.53 -14.44
C HIS A 117 0.78 0.76 -13.77
N MET A 118 1.68 1.66 -13.41
CA MET A 118 1.29 2.95 -12.84
C MET A 118 0.55 3.78 -13.90
N GLY A 119 -0.66 4.19 -13.56
CA GLY A 119 -1.57 4.86 -14.49
C GLY A 119 -2.51 3.92 -15.25
N GLU A 120 -2.21 2.64 -15.30
CA GLU A 120 -3.07 1.64 -15.96
C GLU A 120 -3.85 0.79 -14.97
N ARG A 121 -3.15 0.10 -14.07
CA ARG A 121 -3.75 -0.77 -13.05
C ARG A 121 -3.34 -0.38 -11.63
N ILE A 122 -2.33 0.45 -11.48
CA ILE A 122 -1.95 1.06 -10.20
C ILE A 122 -2.28 2.54 -10.30
N HIS A 123 -3.27 2.98 -9.54
CA HIS A 123 -3.82 4.32 -9.60
C HIS A 123 -3.45 5.13 -8.38
N PHE A 124 -3.24 6.43 -8.56
CA PHE A 124 -3.05 7.37 -7.47
C PHE A 124 -4.28 8.26 -7.40
N ASP A 125 -5.09 8.09 -6.35
CA ASP A 125 -6.25 8.92 -6.08
C ASP A 125 -5.83 10.06 -5.16
N ILE A 126 -5.77 11.26 -5.73
CA ILE A 126 -5.31 12.45 -4.99
C ILE A 126 -6.41 12.91 -4.07
N VAL A 127 -6.09 13.01 -2.78
CA VAL A 127 -7.03 13.43 -1.74
C VAL A 127 -6.52 14.69 -1.06
N SER A 128 -7.47 15.52 -0.60
CA SER A 128 -7.22 16.78 0.10
C SER A 128 -8.06 16.83 1.37
N THR A 129 -7.72 17.75 2.26
CA THR A 129 -8.45 17.93 3.52
C THR A 129 -9.95 18.11 3.24
N GLY A 130 -10.76 17.29 3.90
CA GLY A 130 -12.22 17.33 3.76
C GLY A 130 -12.78 16.37 2.70
N ASP A 131 -11.93 15.77 1.89
CA ASP A 131 -12.38 14.77 0.92
C ASP A 131 -12.87 13.51 1.61
N VAL A 132 -13.85 12.86 1.00
CA VAL A 132 -14.42 11.60 1.51
C VAL A 132 -14.36 10.55 0.41
N ARG A 133 -13.97 9.34 0.79
CA ARG A 133 -13.94 8.17 -0.08
C ARG A 133 -14.60 7.00 0.62
N THR A 134 -15.36 6.19 -0.11
CA THR A 134 -15.91 4.95 0.41
C THR A 134 -15.00 3.81 -0.01
N ILE A 135 -14.43 3.13 0.99
CA ILE A 135 -13.49 2.02 0.81
C ILE A 135 -14.04 0.82 1.58
N LEU A 136 -13.75 -0.40 1.14
CA LEU A 136 -14.27 -1.62 1.74
C LEU A 136 -15.81 -1.67 1.76
N GLU A 137 -16.44 -1.15 0.72
CA GLU A 137 -17.89 -1.19 0.61
C GLU A 137 -18.36 -2.64 0.55
N SER A 138 -19.30 -2.97 1.44
CA SER A 138 -19.92 -4.28 1.41
C SER A 138 -20.82 -4.37 0.17
N LEU A 139 -20.58 -5.40 -0.64
CA LEU A 139 -21.41 -5.68 -1.82
C LEU A 139 -22.71 -6.35 -1.46
N CYS A 140 -22.96 -6.64 -0.19
CA CYS A 140 -24.26 -7.07 0.30
C CYS A 140 -25.12 -5.83 0.43
N GLY A 141 -25.55 -5.37 -0.70
CA GLY A 141 -26.54 -4.31 -0.70
C GLY A 141 -27.81 -4.79 -0.08
#